data_6f774b32d004776520847eb0278fee58
#
_entry.id   6f774b32d004776520847eb0278fee58
#
_cell.length_a   1.000
_cell.length_b   1.000
_cell.length_c   1.000
_cell.angle_alpha   90.00
_cell.angle_beta   90.00
_cell.angle_gamma   90.00
#
_symmetry.space_group_name_H-M   'P 1'
#
loop_
_entity.id
_entity.type
_entity.pdbx_description
1 polymer ?
#
loop_
_entity_poly.entity_id
_entity_poly.type
_entity_poly.pdbx_seq_one_letter_code
_entity_poly.pdbx_strand_id
1 'polypeptide(L)'
;VKFEKPTLKEWNAAEKLADPVAFKAWVKRLVHRDKRYLKEVAAEMNINETGLHDRFKRGFVNINDLIKLLDSLDMDLIIRDRRYNR
;
A
#
# COMPACT_ATOMS: atom_id res chain seq x y z
N VAL A 1 -8.67 -0.02 5.21
CA VAL A 1 -9.65 -0.45 4.20
C VAL A 1 -10.92 0.39 4.35
N LYS A 2 -11.35 0.99 3.26
CA LYS A 2 -12.61 1.71 3.20
C LYS A 2 -13.66 0.87 2.49
N PHE A 3 -14.87 0.87 3.04
CA PHE A 3 -16.03 0.23 2.44
C PHE A 3 -17.00 1.25 1.83
N GLU A 4 -16.69 2.54 1.96
CA GLU A 4 -17.46 3.61 1.36
C GLU A 4 -17.13 3.72 -0.12
N LYS A 5 -18.12 4.12 -0.91
CA LYS A 5 -17.91 4.35 -2.34
C LYS A 5 -16.99 5.55 -2.55
N PRO A 6 -15.84 5.40 -3.22
CA PRO A 6 -14.94 6.52 -3.45
C PRO A 6 -15.56 7.54 -4.41
N THR A 7 -15.14 8.80 -4.29
CA THR A 7 -15.49 9.83 -5.26
C THR A 7 -14.76 9.57 -6.57
N LEU A 8 -15.23 10.18 -7.67
CA LEU A 8 -14.55 10.04 -8.96
C LEU A 8 -13.10 10.54 -8.89
N LYS A 9 -12.87 11.63 -8.15
CA LYS A 9 -11.52 12.17 -7.96
C LYS A 9 -10.60 11.19 -7.23
N GLU A 10 -11.07 10.63 -6.13
CA GLU A 10 -10.31 9.60 -5.39
C GLU A 10 -10.03 8.39 -6.26
N TRP A 11 -11.02 7.98 -7.03
CA TRP A 11 -10.92 6.85 -7.92
C TRP A 11 -9.88 7.06 -9.03
N ASN A 12 -9.88 8.25 -9.65
CA ASN A 12 -8.91 8.59 -10.70
C ASN A 12 -7.48 8.72 -10.15
N ALA A 13 -7.34 9.05 -8.87
CA ALA A 13 -6.04 9.14 -8.22
C ALA A 13 -5.52 7.79 -7.71
N ALA A 14 -6.34 6.72 -7.77
CA ALA A 14 -5.97 5.42 -7.25
C ALA A 14 -4.85 4.76 -8.07
N GLU A 15 -3.89 4.17 -7.37
CA GLU A 15 -2.83 3.39 -8.00
C GLU A 15 -3.24 1.94 -8.14
N LYS A 16 -2.77 1.29 -9.20
CA LYS A 16 -2.99 -0.14 -9.41
C LYS A 16 -1.89 -0.94 -8.75
N LEU A 17 -2.25 -1.98 -8.04
CA LEU A 17 -1.30 -2.96 -7.52
C LEU A 17 -0.91 -3.89 -8.67
N ALA A 18 0.09 -3.49 -9.44
CA ALA A 18 0.47 -4.19 -10.68
C ALA A 18 1.37 -5.40 -10.41
N ASP A 19 2.61 -5.16 -10.04
CA ASP A 19 3.56 -6.22 -9.75
C ASP A 19 4.41 -5.86 -8.51
N PRO A 20 5.11 -6.85 -7.92
CA PRO A 20 5.88 -6.60 -6.70
C PRO A 20 6.96 -5.53 -6.84
N VAL A 21 7.61 -5.46 -7.99
CA VAL A 21 8.68 -4.49 -8.24
C VAL A 21 8.11 -3.08 -8.35
N ALA A 22 7.06 -2.90 -9.14
CA ALA A 22 6.40 -1.62 -9.31
C ALA A 22 5.78 -1.15 -7.99
N PHE A 23 5.19 -2.07 -7.24
CA PHE A 23 4.60 -1.77 -5.93
C PHE A 23 5.66 -1.29 -4.94
N LYS A 24 6.79 -1.97 -4.86
CA LYS A 24 7.89 -1.58 -3.98
C LYS A 24 8.43 -0.20 -4.34
N ALA A 25 8.61 0.08 -5.63
CA ALA A 25 9.07 1.38 -6.11
C ALA A 25 8.09 2.50 -5.72
N TRP A 26 6.80 2.24 -5.86
CA TRP A 26 5.76 3.18 -5.47
C TRP A 26 5.79 3.47 -3.96
N VAL A 27 5.90 2.44 -3.14
CA VAL A 27 6.01 2.60 -1.68
C VAL A 27 7.24 3.41 -1.31
N LYS A 28 8.38 3.15 -1.94
CA LYS A 28 9.61 3.91 -1.70
C LYS A 28 9.44 5.39 -2.02
N ARG A 29 8.74 5.72 -3.11
CA ARG A 29 8.45 7.13 -3.46
C ARG A 29 7.61 7.81 -2.38
N LEU A 30 6.60 7.12 -1.85
CA LEU A 30 5.75 7.68 -0.79
C LEU A 30 6.53 7.88 0.51
N VAL A 31 7.32 6.91 0.90
CA VAL A 31 8.17 7.01 2.10
C VAL A 31 9.14 8.17 1.98
N HIS A 32 9.77 8.32 0.82
CA HIS A 32 10.71 9.40 0.56
C HIS A 32 10.02 10.77 0.54
N ARG A 33 8.83 10.85 -0.07
CA ARG A 33 8.01 12.07 -0.07
C ARG A 33 7.73 12.54 1.34
N ASP A 34 7.44 11.62 2.25
CA ASP A 34 7.13 11.92 3.65
C ASP A 34 8.39 12.08 4.51
N LYS A 35 9.58 12.08 3.90
CA LYS A 35 10.89 12.21 4.58
C LYS A 35 11.08 11.14 5.65
N ARG A 36 10.68 9.92 5.33
CA ARG A 36 10.78 8.76 6.21
C ARG A 36 11.71 7.70 5.62
N TYR A 37 12.00 6.69 6.43
CA TYR A 37 12.78 5.53 6.00
C TYR A 37 11.93 4.27 6.11
N LEU A 38 12.24 3.26 5.29
CA LEU A 38 11.52 1.98 5.34
C LEU A 38 11.60 1.32 6.72
N LYS A 39 12.69 1.51 7.45
CA LYS A 39 12.82 0.99 8.82
C LYS A 39 11.77 1.58 9.76
N GLU A 40 11.38 2.83 9.56
CA GLU A 40 10.33 3.48 10.34
C GLU A 40 8.97 2.88 10.03
N VAL A 41 8.70 2.63 8.76
CA VAL A 41 7.48 1.97 8.32
C VAL A 41 7.39 0.55 8.90
N ALA A 42 8.51 -0.19 8.85
CA ALA A 42 8.59 -1.53 9.45
C ALA A 42 8.29 -1.49 10.95
N ALA A 43 8.84 -0.52 11.66
CA ALA A 43 8.60 -0.36 13.10
C ALA A 43 7.11 -0.12 13.39
N GLU A 44 6.44 0.71 12.60
CA GLU A 44 5.00 0.94 12.73
C GLU A 44 4.18 -0.32 12.44
N MET A 45 4.67 -1.17 11.56
CA MET A 45 4.05 -2.47 11.28
C MET A 45 4.41 -3.54 12.32
N ASN A 46 5.23 -3.18 13.30
CA ASN A 46 5.68 -4.09 14.35
C ASN A 46 6.55 -5.24 13.83
N ILE A 47 7.36 -4.96 12.82
CA ILE A 47 8.31 -5.89 12.20
C ILE A 47 9.66 -5.19 12.02
N ASN A 48 10.71 -5.95 11.71
CA ASN A 48 12.00 -5.35 11.36
C ASN A 48 12.09 -5.05 9.87
N GLU A 49 13.10 -4.28 9.48
CA GLU A 49 13.29 -3.88 8.08
C GLU A 49 13.49 -5.08 7.16
N THR A 50 14.25 -6.07 7.61
CA THR A 50 14.46 -7.32 6.85
C THR A 50 13.13 -8.02 6.58
N GLY A 51 12.27 -8.09 7.60
CA GLY A 51 10.93 -8.65 7.45
C GLY A 51 10.07 -7.90 6.44
N LEU A 52 10.19 -6.57 6.40
CA LEU A 52 9.49 -5.76 5.40
C LEU A 52 10.00 -6.04 3.98
N HIS A 53 11.32 -6.10 3.78
CA HIS A 53 11.90 -6.45 2.48
C HIS A 53 11.48 -7.84 2.03
N ASP A 54 11.40 -8.81 2.93
CA ASP A 54 10.89 -10.15 2.63
C ASP A 54 9.44 -10.10 2.12
N ARG A 55 8.60 -9.28 2.72
CA ARG A 55 7.21 -9.13 2.31
C ARG A 55 7.11 -8.52 0.91
N PHE A 56 7.92 -7.53 0.60
CA PHE A 56 7.99 -6.98 -0.76
C PHE A 56 8.41 -8.05 -1.77
N LYS A 57 9.41 -8.84 -1.42
CA LYS A 57 9.94 -9.90 -2.29
C LYS A 57 8.89 -10.98 -2.59
N ARG A 58 8.06 -11.33 -1.59
CA ARG A 58 7.02 -12.34 -1.72
C ARG A 58 5.68 -11.79 -2.20
N GLY A 59 5.53 -10.46 -2.29
CA GLY A 59 4.33 -9.82 -2.81
C GLY A 59 3.18 -9.64 -1.82
N PHE A 60 3.42 -9.45 -0.55
CA PHE A 60 2.39 -9.20 0.47
C PHE A 60 1.21 -10.18 0.40
N VAL A 61 1.51 -11.45 0.54
CA VAL A 61 0.51 -12.52 0.48
C VAL A 61 -0.54 -12.40 1.59
N ASN A 62 -0.16 -11.84 2.74
CA ASN A 62 -1.04 -11.67 3.90
C ASN A 62 -1.72 -10.29 3.82
N ILE A 63 -3.04 -10.28 3.75
CA ILE A 63 -3.80 -9.03 3.65
C ILE A 63 -3.63 -8.14 4.88
N ASN A 64 -3.47 -8.71 6.07
CA ASN A 64 -3.27 -7.93 7.28
C ASN A 64 -1.96 -7.14 7.22
N ASP A 65 -0.91 -7.74 6.67
CA ASP A 65 0.38 -7.06 6.47
C ASP A 65 0.24 -5.92 5.46
N LEU A 66 -0.51 -6.14 4.38
CA LEU A 66 -0.77 -5.11 3.39
C LEU A 66 -1.54 -3.93 4.00
N ILE A 67 -2.56 -4.20 4.78
CA ILE A 67 -3.34 -3.17 5.47
C ILE A 67 -2.46 -2.38 6.43
N LYS A 68 -1.61 -3.03 7.21
CA LYS A 68 -0.68 -2.36 8.13
C LYS A 68 0.28 -1.45 7.37
N LEU A 69 0.81 -1.90 6.23
CA LEU A 69 1.68 -1.08 5.39
C LEU A 69 0.94 0.17 4.92
N LEU A 70 -0.26 0.01 4.38
CA LEU A 70 -1.04 1.12 3.85
C LEU A 70 -1.44 2.10 4.96
N ASP A 71 -1.80 1.61 6.13
CA ASP A 71 -2.11 2.45 7.29
C ASP A 71 -0.90 3.30 7.69
N SER A 72 0.29 2.71 7.69
CA SER A 72 1.54 3.43 7.97
C SER A 72 1.82 4.54 6.97
N LEU A 73 1.36 4.39 5.73
CA LEU A 73 1.52 5.37 4.66
C LEU A 73 0.34 6.32 4.53
N ASP A 74 -0.63 6.24 5.44
CA ASP A 74 -1.87 7.02 5.39
C ASP A 74 -2.62 6.82 4.06
N MET A 75 -2.69 5.57 3.62
CA MET A 75 -3.34 5.16 2.38
C MET A 75 -4.49 4.22 2.65
N ASP A 76 -5.48 4.24 1.77
CA ASP A 76 -6.63 3.34 1.82
C ASP A 76 -6.54 2.29 0.74
N LEU A 77 -7.00 1.09 1.07
CA LEU A 77 -7.23 0.04 0.08
C LEU A 77 -8.69 0.13 -0.38
N ILE A 78 -8.89 0.28 -1.69
CA ILE A 78 -10.21 0.42 -2.29
C ILE A 78 -10.45 -0.75 -3.23
N ILE A 79 -11.61 -1.39 -3.08
CA ILE A 79 -12.04 -2.48 -3.95
C ILE A 79 -13.20 -1.98 -4.79
N ARG A 80 -13.09 -2.17 -6.11
CA ARG A 80 -14.09 -1.73 -7.09
C ARG A 80 -14.72 -2.91 -7.80
N ASP A 81 -16.04 -2.89 -7.89
CA ASP A 81 -16.75 -3.77 -8.81
C ASP A 81 -16.67 -3.13 -10.21
N ARG A 82 -16.04 -3.81 -11.14
CA ARG A 82 -15.86 -3.31 -12.51
C ARG A 82 -17.17 -3.04 -13.23
N ARG A 83 -18.24 -3.73 -12.84
CA ARG A 83 -19.55 -3.59 -13.46
C ARG A 83 -20.20 -2.24 -13.19
N TYR A 84 -19.86 -1.60 -12.08
CA TYR A 84 -20.40 -0.30 -11.72
C TYR A 84 -19.85 0.87 -12.54
N ASN A 85 -18.74 0.69 -13.22
CA ASN A 85 -18.01 1.78 -13.88
C ASN A 85 -17.91 1.60 -15.38
N ARG A 86 -18.83 0.84 -15.94
CA ARG A 86 -18.94 0.67 -17.38
C ARG A 86 -19.94 1.65 -17.96
#